data_8596631cee28425832af859aae91f8b6
#
_entry.id   8596631cee28425832af859aae91f8b6
#
_cell.length_a   1.000
_cell.length_b   1.000
_cell.length_c   1.000
_cell.angle_alpha   90.00
_cell.angle_beta   90.00
_cell.angle_gamma   90.00
#
_symmetry.space_group_name_H-M   'P 1'
#
loop_
_entity.id
_entity.type
_entity.pdbx_description
1 polymer ?
#
loop_
_entity_poly.entity_id
_entity_poly.type
_entity_poly.pdbx_seq_one_letter_code
_entity_poly.pdbx_strand_id
1 'polypeptide(L)'
;MYRHKVIFVLFLASFVFTTKMCAQEASLTFESDLIDIGSVSKSNPQIHYLHFSNRSKDTVKLLETHVSYGYDVVYKPNFIKPNHRDSIGIRVSNDLLKGPFRKVLTLITSGSTSVYSIKISGNIID
;
A
#
# COMPACT_ATOMS: atom_id res chain seq x y z
N MET A 1 -59.15 34.90 6.55
CA MET A 1 -58.28 36.05 6.72
C MET A 1 -56.85 35.75 7.14
N TYR A 2 -56.57 34.59 7.60
CA TYR A 2 -55.25 34.30 8.19
C TYR A 2 -54.61 33.03 7.64
N ARG A 3 -54.97 32.73 6.45
CA ARG A 3 -54.59 31.45 5.83
C ARG A 3 -53.17 31.41 5.27
N HIS A 4 -52.57 32.54 5.18
CA HIS A 4 -51.26 32.67 4.62
C HIS A 4 -50.12 32.48 5.63
N LYS A 5 -50.47 32.27 6.87
CA LYS A 5 -49.48 32.10 7.93
C LYS A 5 -49.06 30.65 8.16
N VAL A 6 -49.74 29.73 7.53
CA VAL A 6 -49.48 28.30 7.72
C VAL A 6 -48.48 27.75 6.70
N ILE A 7 -48.23 28.51 5.66
CA ILE A 7 -47.37 28.04 4.54
C ILE A 7 -45.88 28.14 4.87
N PHE A 8 -45.55 28.83 5.93
CA PHE A 8 -44.14 29.15 6.19
C PHE A 8 -43.41 28.12 7.03
N VAL A 9 -44.08 27.17 7.58
CA VAL A 9 -43.46 26.18 8.46
C VAL A 9 -42.97 24.94 7.74
N LEU A 10 -43.36 24.78 6.49
CA LEU A 10 -43.00 23.59 5.69
C LEU A 10 -41.70 23.69 4.95
N PHE A 11 -40.97 24.79 5.09
CA PHE A 11 -39.80 25.01 4.28
C PHE A 11 -38.48 24.77 5.00
N LEU A 12 -38.53 24.30 6.22
CA LEU A 12 -37.27 24.13 6.96
C LEU A 12 -36.83 22.69 7.16
N ALA A 13 -37.38 21.78 6.38
CA ALA A 13 -36.82 20.44 6.30
C ALA A 13 -35.91 20.31 5.07
N SER A 14 -35.08 21.30 4.86
CA SER A 14 -33.89 21.10 4.04
C SER A 14 -32.95 20.22 4.82
N PHE A 15 -33.26 18.97 4.82
CA PHE A 15 -32.41 17.92 5.34
C PHE A 15 -31.14 17.91 4.49
N VAL A 16 -30.16 18.61 4.96
CA VAL A 16 -28.81 18.51 4.43
C VAL A 16 -28.35 17.10 4.74
N PHE A 17 -28.58 16.19 3.83
CA PHE A 17 -27.87 14.93 3.79
C PHE A 17 -26.41 15.27 3.51
N THR A 18 -25.67 15.54 4.54
CA THR A 18 -24.24 15.42 4.45
C THR A 18 -23.96 13.93 4.34
N THR A 19 -23.93 13.45 3.11
CA THR A 19 -23.30 12.17 2.85
C THR A 19 -21.84 12.35 3.25
N LYS A 20 -21.49 11.83 4.40
CA LYS A 20 -20.10 11.58 4.69
C LYS A 20 -19.64 10.59 3.63
N MET A 21 -19.02 11.09 2.60
CA MET A 21 -18.20 10.24 1.75
C MET A 21 -17.08 9.74 2.65
N CYS A 22 -17.24 8.53 3.16
CA CYS A 22 -16.10 7.79 3.66
C CYS A 22 -15.16 7.65 2.47
N ALA A 23 -14.12 8.46 2.41
CA ALA A 23 -12.99 8.18 1.57
C ALA A 23 -12.56 6.76 1.94
N GLN A 24 -12.62 5.83 0.97
CA GLN A 24 -12.11 4.49 1.17
C GLN A 24 -10.62 4.62 1.40
N GLU A 25 -10.18 4.39 2.62
CA GLU A 25 -8.78 4.34 2.94
C GLU A 25 -8.12 3.19 2.18
N ALA A 26 -6.89 3.40 1.76
CA ALA A 26 -6.07 2.34 1.19
C ALA A 26 -6.01 1.18 2.19
N SER A 27 -6.19 -0.04 1.71
CA SER A 27 -6.25 -1.22 2.58
C SER A 27 -4.91 -1.51 3.26
N LEU A 28 -3.79 -1.30 2.57
CA LEU A 28 -2.45 -1.46 3.11
C LEU A 28 -1.76 -0.10 3.23
N THR A 29 -1.00 0.07 4.31
CA THR A 29 -0.19 1.26 4.55
C THR A 29 1.27 0.85 4.67
N PHE A 30 2.12 1.40 3.82
CA PHE A 30 3.57 1.23 3.86
C PHE A 30 4.20 2.40 4.60
N GLU A 31 5.37 2.17 5.19
CA GLU A 31 6.13 3.24 5.86
C GLU A 31 6.53 4.35 4.89
N SER A 32 6.84 3.97 3.64
CA SER A 32 7.18 4.88 2.56
C SER A 32 6.92 4.20 1.21
N ASP A 33 6.67 4.97 0.18
CA ASP A 33 6.59 4.48 -1.21
C ASP A 33 7.98 4.38 -1.87
N LEU A 34 9.00 4.94 -1.22
CA LEU A 34 10.41 4.81 -1.61
C LEU A 34 11.19 4.22 -0.43
N ILE A 35 11.76 3.05 -0.62
CA ILE A 35 12.52 2.33 0.39
C ILE A 35 13.97 2.24 -0.05
N ASP A 36 14.87 2.83 0.76
CA ASP A 36 16.30 2.73 0.55
C ASP A 36 16.85 1.58 1.41
N ILE A 37 17.34 0.54 0.75
CA ILE A 37 17.94 -0.61 1.44
C ILE A 37 19.44 -0.47 1.68
N GLY A 38 20.02 0.66 1.28
CA GLY A 38 21.42 0.99 1.55
C GLY A 38 22.41 0.21 0.70
N SER A 39 23.57 -0.05 1.26
CA SER A 39 24.64 -0.80 0.60
C SER A 39 24.35 -2.29 0.64
N VAL A 40 24.46 -2.93 -0.51
CA VAL A 40 24.17 -4.35 -0.68
C VAL A 40 25.36 -5.07 -1.27
N SER A 41 25.77 -6.17 -0.62
CA SER A 41 26.82 -7.06 -1.10
C SER A 41 26.21 -8.23 -1.87
N LYS A 42 26.66 -8.46 -3.08
CA LYS A 42 26.26 -9.64 -3.87
C LYS A 42 26.89 -10.92 -3.35
N SER A 43 28.07 -10.83 -2.75
CA SER A 43 28.77 -11.99 -2.17
C SER A 43 28.13 -12.47 -0.88
N ASN A 44 27.39 -11.60 -0.19
CA ASN A 44 26.66 -11.93 1.02
C ASN A 44 25.27 -11.30 1.00
N PRO A 45 24.38 -11.78 0.11
CA PRO A 45 23.07 -11.19 -0.05
C PRO A 45 22.21 -11.41 1.20
N GLN A 46 21.66 -10.33 1.72
CA GLN A 46 20.73 -10.34 2.84
C GLN A 46 19.30 -10.15 2.38
N ILE A 47 18.36 -10.63 3.18
CA ILE A 47 16.94 -10.39 2.95
C ILE A 47 16.57 -9.05 3.58
N HIS A 48 15.96 -8.18 2.80
CA HIS A 48 15.42 -6.91 3.26
C HIS A 48 13.91 -7.00 3.36
N TYR A 49 13.34 -6.58 4.49
CA TYR A 49 11.91 -6.68 4.75
C TYR A 49 11.24 -5.33 4.58
N LEU A 50 10.20 -5.31 3.75
CA LEU A 50 9.35 -4.15 3.53
C LEU A 50 8.11 -4.31 4.39
N HIS A 51 7.99 -3.49 5.43
CA HIS A 51 6.91 -3.59 6.39
C HIS A 51 5.69 -2.81 5.96
N PHE A 52 4.53 -3.38 6.22
CA PHE A 52 3.24 -2.73 5.96
C PHE A 52 2.19 -3.15 7.00
N SER A 53 1.11 -2.41 7.03
CA SER A 53 -0.01 -2.64 7.94
C SER A 53 -1.32 -2.68 7.16
N ASN A 54 -2.23 -3.55 7.58
CA ASN A 54 -3.61 -3.51 7.13
C ASN A 54 -4.44 -2.71 8.14
N ARG A 55 -4.76 -1.48 7.81
CA ARG A 55 -5.59 -0.59 8.65
C ARG A 55 -7.06 -0.65 8.28
N SER A 56 -7.43 -1.46 7.31
CA SER A 56 -8.83 -1.66 6.94
C SER A 56 -9.53 -2.62 7.89
N LYS A 57 -10.85 -2.71 7.74
CA LYS A 57 -11.68 -3.62 8.52
C LYS A 57 -11.75 -5.03 7.92
N ASP A 58 -11.23 -5.20 6.71
CA ASP A 58 -11.31 -6.44 5.96
C ASP A 58 -9.94 -7.09 5.82
N THR A 59 -9.94 -8.41 5.70
CA THR A 59 -8.73 -9.15 5.34
C THR A 59 -8.33 -8.81 3.90
N VAL A 60 -7.07 -8.44 3.70
CA VAL A 60 -6.51 -8.17 2.38
C VAL A 60 -5.73 -9.41 1.92
N LYS A 61 -6.07 -9.91 0.75
CA LYS A 61 -5.32 -11.00 0.10
C LYS A 61 -4.25 -10.39 -0.80
N LEU A 62 -3.05 -10.92 -0.70
CA LEU A 62 -1.98 -10.60 -1.63
C LEU A 62 -2.07 -11.58 -2.82
N LEU A 63 -2.54 -11.08 -3.95
CA LEU A 63 -2.84 -11.91 -5.12
C LEU A 63 -1.60 -12.17 -5.96
N GLU A 64 -0.85 -11.11 -6.28
CA GLU A 64 0.33 -11.20 -7.13
C GLU A 64 1.39 -10.20 -6.69
N THR A 65 2.64 -10.55 -6.97
CA THR A 65 3.79 -9.64 -6.88
C THR A 65 4.50 -9.62 -8.21
N HIS A 66 4.75 -8.43 -8.73
CA HIS A 66 5.53 -8.23 -9.95
C HIS A 66 6.84 -7.55 -9.60
N VAL A 67 7.92 -8.19 -9.96
CA VAL A 67 9.27 -7.71 -9.70
C VAL A 67 9.94 -7.30 -11.00
N SER A 68 10.75 -6.25 -10.94
CA SER A 68 11.66 -5.92 -12.03
C SER A 68 12.95 -6.77 -11.93
N TYR A 69 13.70 -6.81 -13.01
CA TYR A 69 14.94 -7.57 -13.06
C TYR A 69 15.91 -7.15 -11.95
N GLY A 70 16.56 -8.12 -11.34
CA GLY A 70 17.66 -7.90 -10.42
C GLY A 70 17.37 -8.12 -8.95
N TYR A 71 16.15 -8.53 -8.60
CA TYR A 71 15.83 -8.96 -7.25
C TYR A 71 14.68 -9.96 -7.26
N ASP A 72 14.53 -10.69 -6.15
CA ASP A 72 13.49 -11.69 -5.96
C ASP A 72 12.71 -11.43 -4.67
N VAL A 73 11.44 -11.76 -4.70
CA VAL A 73 10.62 -11.85 -3.50
C VAL A 73 10.81 -13.24 -2.90
N VAL A 74 11.44 -13.30 -1.73
CA VAL A 74 11.75 -14.56 -1.04
C VAL A 74 10.76 -14.89 0.07
N TYR A 75 9.98 -13.91 0.51
CA TYR A 75 8.91 -14.08 1.49
C TYR A 75 7.75 -13.13 1.18
N LYS A 76 6.55 -13.65 1.25
CA LYS A 76 5.32 -12.86 1.18
C LYS A 76 4.19 -13.56 1.93
N PRO A 77 3.32 -12.82 2.65
CA PRO A 77 2.11 -13.40 3.21
C PRO A 77 1.07 -13.62 2.10
N ASN A 78 0.16 -14.59 2.31
CA ASN A 78 -0.95 -14.81 1.41
C ASN A 78 -2.12 -13.84 1.69
N PHE A 79 -2.29 -13.50 2.96
CA PHE A 79 -3.32 -12.58 3.40
C PHE A 79 -2.87 -11.83 4.65
N ILE A 80 -3.44 -10.65 4.84
CA ILE A 80 -3.19 -9.79 6.01
C ILE A 80 -4.52 -9.52 6.68
N LYS A 81 -4.66 -9.94 7.94
CA LYS A 81 -5.87 -9.70 8.73
C LYS A 81 -6.02 -8.23 9.09
N PRO A 82 -7.26 -7.77 9.40
CA PRO A 82 -7.48 -6.41 9.86
C PRO A 82 -6.59 -6.05 11.05
N ASN A 83 -6.02 -4.85 11.03
CA ASN A 83 -5.15 -4.32 12.08
C ASN A 83 -3.87 -5.13 12.34
N HIS A 84 -3.47 -5.98 11.41
CA HIS A 84 -2.22 -6.72 11.49
C HIS A 84 -1.14 -6.06 10.63
N ARG A 85 0.10 -6.29 11.06
CA ARG A 85 1.30 -5.91 10.32
C ARG A 85 1.93 -7.17 9.72
N ASP A 86 2.56 -6.99 8.58
CA ASP A 86 3.33 -8.04 7.94
C ASP A 86 4.45 -7.42 7.10
N SER A 87 5.15 -8.24 6.37
CA SER A 87 6.27 -7.79 5.55
C SER A 87 6.42 -8.63 4.29
N ILE A 88 7.13 -8.06 3.33
CA ILE A 88 7.62 -8.76 2.15
C ILE A 88 9.14 -8.78 2.23
N GLY A 89 9.72 -9.96 2.11
CA GLY A 89 11.18 -10.13 2.08
C GLY A 89 11.69 -10.15 0.64
N ILE A 90 12.66 -9.32 0.36
CA ILE A 90 13.32 -9.27 -0.95
C ILE A 90 14.80 -9.54 -0.80
N ARG A 91 15.40 -10.09 -1.84
CA ARG A 91 16.83 -10.32 -1.95
C ARG A 91 17.32 -9.88 -3.31
N VAL A 92 18.40 -9.10 -3.31
CA VAL A 92 19.02 -8.62 -4.55
C VAL A 92 19.74 -9.77 -5.25
N SER A 93 19.54 -9.87 -6.56
CA SER A 93 20.16 -10.88 -7.40
C SER A 93 21.64 -10.58 -7.66
N ASN A 94 22.42 -11.63 -7.88
CA ASN A 94 23.82 -11.51 -8.28
C ASN A 94 24.01 -10.90 -9.68
N ASP A 95 22.93 -10.79 -10.45
CA ASP A 95 22.99 -10.32 -11.83
C ASP A 95 23.08 -8.78 -11.95
N LEU A 96 22.88 -8.06 -10.85
CA LEU A 96 23.00 -6.61 -10.87
C LEU A 96 24.46 -6.16 -10.90
N LEU A 97 24.70 -5.11 -11.66
CA LEU A 97 26.01 -4.47 -11.73
C LEU A 97 26.29 -3.65 -10.46
N LYS A 98 27.57 -3.51 -10.13
CA LYS A 98 28.03 -2.62 -9.07
C LYS A 98 27.55 -1.19 -9.32
N GLY A 99 27.09 -0.51 -8.27
CA GLY A 99 26.64 0.87 -8.32
C GLY A 99 25.21 1.04 -7.82
N PRO A 100 24.68 2.26 -7.90
CA PRO A 100 23.32 2.54 -7.47
C PRO A 100 22.28 1.87 -8.37
N PHE A 101 21.16 1.48 -7.75
CA PHE A 101 20.03 0.91 -8.49
C PHE A 101 18.71 1.45 -7.96
N ARG A 102 17.72 1.44 -8.84
CA ARG A 102 16.31 1.69 -8.51
C ARG A 102 15.45 0.63 -9.16
N LYS A 103 14.56 0.04 -8.39
CA LYS A 103 13.64 -1.00 -8.84
C LYS A 103 12.24 -0.70 -8.35
N VAL A 104 11.26 -1.32 -8.98
CA VAL A 104 9.85 -1.17 -8.61
C VAL A 104 9.30 -2.55 -8.25
N LEU A 105 8.65 -2.62 -7.10
CA LEU A 105 7.85 -3.76 -6.69
C LEU A 105 6.39 -3.39 -6.83
N THR A 106 5.63 -4.16 -7.60
CA THR A 106 4.19 -3.97 -7.74
C THR A 106 3.46 -5.10 -7.03
N LEU A 107 2.54 -4.71 -6.16
CA LEU A 107 1.68 -5.63 -5.43
C LEU A 107 0.26 -5.50 -5.94
N ILE A 108 -0.39 -6.64 -6.21
CA ILE A 108 -1.79 -6.72 -6.56
C ILE A 108 -2.54 -7.39 -5.42
N THR A 109 -3.54 -6.72 -4.91
CA THR A 109 -4.29 -7.13 -3.72
C THR A 109 -5.79 -7.16 -3.98
N SER A 110 -6.52 -7.80 -3.08
CA SER A 110 -7.98 -7.81 -3.08
C SER A 110 -8.62 -6.61 -2.40
N GLY A 111 -7.81 -5.68 -1.85
CA GLY A 111 -8.33 -4.53 -1.12
C GLY A 111 -8.98 -3.47 -2.01
N SER A 112 -9.47 -2.41 -1.40
CA SER A 112 -10.07 -1.26 -2.08
C SER A 112 -9.07 -0.55 -3.00
N THR A 113 -7.82 -0.42 -2.55
CA THR A 113 -6.69 -0.14 -3.44
C THR A 113 -6.12 -1.48 -3.87
N SER A 114 -6.21 -1.79 -5.14
CA SER A 114 -5.82 -3.10 -5.67
C SER A 114 -4.37 -3.17 -6.12
N VAL A 115 -3.75 -2.04 -6.40
CA VAL A 115 -2.37 -1.99 -6.93
C VAL A 115 -1.53 -1.03 -6.10
N TYR A 116 -0.37 -1.52 -5.64
CA TYR A 116 0.64 -0.72 -4.94
C TYR A 116 1.95 -0.79 -5.71
N SER A 117 2.56 0.36 -5.96
CA SER A 117 3.90 0.47 -6.54
C SER A 117 4.86 1.00 -5.49
N ILE A 118 5.88 0.21 -5.17
CA ILE A 118 6.89 0.56 -4.19
C ILE A 118 8.23 0.66 -4.89
N LYS A 119 8.88 1.80 -4.73
CA LYS A 119 10.22 2.03 -5.27
C LYS A 119 11.26 1.55 -4.27
N ILE A 120 12.22 0.80 -4.76
CA ILE A 120 13.33 0.26 -3.97
C ILE A 120 14.62 0.80 -4.55
N SER A 121 15.42 1.42 -3.71
CA SER A 121 16.74 1.93 -4.09
C SER A 121 17.83 1.35 -3.20
N GLY A 122 19.04 1.34 -3.71
CA GLY A 122 20.19 0.88 -2.98
C GLY A 122 21.46 1.05 -3.80
N ASN A 123 22.56 0.54 -3.26
CA ASN A 123 23.86 0.60 -3.91
C ASN A 123 24.57 -0.76 -3.80
N ILE A 124 24.91 -1.34 -4.94
CA ILE A 124 25.67 -2.59 -5.00
C ILE A 124 27.15 -2.25 -4.83
N ILE A 125 27.78 -2.81 -3.80
CA ILE A 125 29.16 -2.45 -3.43
C ILE A 125 30.23 -3.45 -3.92
N ASP A 126 29.80 -4.63 -4.41
CA ASP A 126 30.76 -5.64 -4.92
C ASP A 126 30.27 -6.41 -6.13
#